data_e26fd3fd5e24df239374e31e525f87f2
#
_entry.id   e26fd3fd5e24df239374e31e525f87f2
#
_cell.length_a   1.000
_cell.length_b   1.000
_cell.length_c   1.000
_cell.angle_alpha   90.00
_cell.angle_beta   90.00
_cell.angle_gamma   90.00
#
_symmetry.space_group_name_H-M   'P 1'
#
loop_
_entity.id
_entity.type
_entity.pdbx_description
1 polymer ?
#
loop_
_entity_poly.entity_id
_entity_poly.type
_entity_poly.pdbx_seq_one_letter_code
_entity_poly.pdbx_strand_id
1 'polypeptide(L)'
;MGEKTQVIVVGGGASGLAAAIAAAENGAAVTLLEQNENPGRKICVTGNGRCNLTNRDMRPDIFRGQHPEFVEEILAQFTLEDTLAFFEKLGVAFTERNGWLYPRSNQAKCIPELLILKARALKVKIKTREHAESVSWENGRWKVETSGWTYEGDKVILANGSKASQVPGSDGSGYELAANLRHHIIRPLPALTGLRCKGNVFSAWAGVRTDAKVTLLIDGKRFVEESGEVQLTDYGISGIPVFQLSSYAIRALDEGKKVTLSVNFLPEYTKASLKEYLKKRQEICPYQSAAELLLGLLPDKLIKCSENRKKIFVTRLRHMSWK
;
A
#
# COMPACT_ATOMS: atom_id res chain seq x y z
N MET A 1 -37.32 5.47 -27.48
CA MET A 1 -36.24 5.09 -26.55
C MET A 1 -35.65 6.39 -26.03
N GLY A 2 -35.69 6.62 -24.71
CA GLY A 2 -35.08 7.82 -24.12
C GLY A 2 -33.58 7.84 -24.38
N GLU A 3 -33.01 9.05 -24.43
CA GLU A 3 -31.58 9.26 -24.60
C GLU A 3 -30.83 8.66 -23.37
N LYS A 4 -29.77 7.86 -23.59
CA LYS A 4 -29.04 7.23 -22.52
C LYS A 4 -28.15 8.26 -21.85
N THR A 5 -28.11 8.27 -20.51
CA THR A 5 -27.15 9.05 -19.74
C THR A 5 -25.72 8.76 -20.21
N GLN A 6 -25.00 9.81 -20.60
CA GLN A 6 -23.59 9.73 -21.03
C GLN A 6 -22.69 9.83 -19.81
N VAL A 7 -21.89 8.81 -19.54
CA VAL A 7 -20.95 8.79 -18.39
C VAL A 7 -19.53 8.74 -18.91
N ILE A 8 -18.68 9.65 -18.44
CA ILE A 8 -17.25 9.64 -18.70
C ILE A 8 -16.54 9.12 -17.43
N VAL A 9 -15.72 8.09 -17.57
CA VAL A 9 -14.88 7.56 -16.50
C VAL A 9 -13.44 7.91 -16.79
N VAL A 10 -12.78 8.65 -15.92
CA VAL A 10 -11.40 9.08 -16.07
C VAL A 10 -10.48 8.18 -15.24
N GLY A 11 -9.69 7.35 -15.90
CA GLY A 11 -8.79 6.35 -15.32
C GLY A 11 -9.30 4.94 -15.52
N GLY A 12 -8.51 4.10 -16.18
CA GLY A 12 -8.81 2.68 -16.48
C GLY A 12 -8.22 1.71 -15.45
N GLY A 13 -8.08 2.12 -14.18
CA GLY A 13 -7.66 1.26 -13.07
C GLY A 13 -8.78 0.35 -12.55
N ALA A 14 -8.59 -0.28 -11.41
CA ALA A 14 -9.57 -1.17 -10.78
C ALA A 14 -10.93 -0.46 -10.57
N SER A 15 -10.88 0.72 -9.91
CA SER A 15 -12.08 1.52 -9.63
C SER A 15 -12.77 2.02 -10.89
N GLY A 16 -12.01 2.47 -11.89
CA GLY A 16 -12.59 2.98 -13.13
C GLY A 16 -13.22 1.89 -13.99
N LEU A 17 -12.59 0.72 -14.11
CA LEU A 17 -13.18 -0.42 -14.81
C LEU A 17 -14.46 -0.91 -14.10
N ALA A 18 -14.43 -1.02 -12.76
CA ALA A 18 -15.62 -1.39 -11.98
C ALA A 18 -16.75 -0.36 -12.13
N ALA A 19 -16.43 0.95 -12.05
CA ALA A 19 -17.39 2.03 -12.22
C ALA A 19 -18.01 2.05 -13.62
N ALA A 20 -17.19 1.82 -14.65
CA ALA A 20 -17.66 1.75 -16.04
C ALA A 20 -18.60 0.56 -16.27
N ILE A 21 -18.28 -0.62 -15.69
CA ILE A 21 -19.15 -1.79 -15.74
C ILE A 21 -20.46 -1.50 -15.03
N ALA A 22 -20.43 -0.98 -13.79
CA ALA A 22 -21.61 -0.68 -13.01
C ALA A 22 -22.52 0.35 -13.71
N ALA A 23 -21.96 1.43 -14.25
CA ALA A 23 -22.71 2.44 -14.98
C ALA A 23 -23.37 1.84 -16.24
N ALA A 24 -22.66 1.01 -17.00
CA ALA A 24 -23.17 0.39 -18.20
C ALA A 24 -24.24 -0.67 -17.90
N GLU A 25 -24.12 -1.45 -16.83
CA GLU A 25 -25.16 -2.38 -16.35
C GLU A 25 -26.44 -1.66 -15.94
N ASN A 26 -26.33 -0.42 -15.46
CA ASN A 26 -27.47 0.46 -15.17
C ASN A 26 -27.96 1.28 -16.38
N GLY A 27 -27.57 0.91 -17.59
CA GLY A 27 -28.12 1.45 -18.82
C GLY A 27 -27.43 2.70 -19.37
N ALA A 28 -26.37 3.21 -18.74
CA ALA A 28 -25.62 4.35 -19.24
C ALA A 28 -24.82 4.02 -20.52
N ALA A 29 -24.56 5.04 -21.33
CA ALA A 29 -23.57 4.99 -22.40
C ALA A 29 -22.23 5.49 -21.83
N VAL A 30 -21.26 4.59 -21.72
CA VAL A 30 -20.02 4.85 -20.97
C VAL A 30 -18.83 5.02 -21.90
N THR A 31 -18.03 6.07 -21.67
CA THR A 31 -16.70 6.25 -22.25
C THR A 31 -15.67 6.25 -21.11
N LEU A 32 -14.72 5.33 -21.17
CA LEU A 32 -13.62 5.21 -20.21
C LEU A 32 -12.33 5.74 -20.87
N LEU A 33 -11.67 6.69 -20.21
CA LEU A 33 -10.41 7.30 -20.65
C LEU A 33 -9.26 6.74 -19.82
N GLU A 34 -8.22 6.23 -20.47
CA GLU A 34 -7.02 5.69 -19.83
C GLU A 34 -5.77 6.31 -20.48
N GLN A 35 -4.89 6.89 -19.67
CA GLN A 35 -3.68 7.55 -20.19
C GLN A 35 -2.65 6.58 -20.75
N ASN A 36 -2.60 5.36 -20.26
CA ASN A 36 -1.71 4.32 -20.77
C ASN A 36 -2.33 3.58 -21.94
N GLU A 37 -1.51 2.76 -22.59
CA GLU A 37 -1.96 1.87 -23.66
C GLU A 37 -2.89 0.76 -23.15
N ASN A 38 -2.62 0.25 -21.95
CA ASN A 38 -3.36 -0.87 -21.36
C ASN A 38 -3.98 -0.46 -20.02
N PRO A 39 -5.31 -0.56 -19.86
CA PRO A 39 -5.97 -0.37 -18.57
C PRO A 39 -5.53 -1.42 -17.53
N GLY A 40 -5.66 -1.08 -16.24
CA GLY A 40 -5.45 -2.02 -15.15
C GLY A 40 -3.99 -2.29 -14.77
N ARG A 41 -3.02 -1.52 -15.24
CA ARG A 41 -1.58 -1.74 -15.02
C ARG A 41 -1.21 -1.93 -13.54
N LYS A 42 -1.78 -1.10 -12.65
CA LYS A 42 -1.50 -1.21 -11.20
C LYS A 42 -2.01 -2.53 -10.63
N ILE A 43 -3.11 -3.09 -11.13
CA ILE A 43 -3.64 -4.38 -10.70
C ILE A 43 -2.58 -5.48 -10.91
N CYS A 44 -1.89 -5.46 -12.04
CA CYS A 44 -0.91 -6.49 -12.44
C CYS A 44 0.28 -6.61 -11.47
N VAL A 45 0.59 -5.58 -10.69
CA VAL A 45 1.71 -5.59 -9.73
C VAL A 45 1.28 -5.79 -8.29
N THR A 46 -0.03 -5.81 -8.02
CA THR A 46 -0.56 -6.03 -6.66
C THR A 46 -0.35 -7.45 -6.20
N GLY A 47 -0.31 -7.67 -4.87
CA GLY A 47 -0.14 -8.99 -4.29
C GLY A 47 1.10 -9.73 -4.81
N ASN A 48 2.17 -9.01 -5.10
CA ASN A 48 3.40 -9.55 -5.70
C ASN A 48 3.12 -10.30 -7.04
N GLY A 49 2.35 -9.67 -7.93
CA GLY A 49 1.97 -10.23 -9.24
C GLY A 49 0.84 -11.26 -9.19
N ARG A 50 0.18 -11.43 -8.03
CA ARG A 50 -0.92 -12.40 -7.84
C ARG A 50 -2.30 -11.75 -7.74
N CYS A 51 -2.39 -10.44 -7.50
CA CYS A 51 -3.59 -9.67 -7.23
C CYS A 51 -4.34 -10.17 -5.98
N ASN A 52 -4.00 -9.63 -4.82
CA ASN A 52 -4.82 -9.81 -3.63
C ASN A 52 -6.14 -9.05 -3.81
N LEU A 53 -7.23 -9.76 -4.02
CA LEU A 53 -8.55 -9.19 -4.32
C LEU A 53 -9.24 -8.66 -3.07
N THR A 54 -9.25 -9.45 -2.01
CA THR A 54 -9.89 -9.12 -0.73
C THR A 54 -9.39 -10.03 0.39
N ASN A 55 -9.94 -9.85 1.60
CA ASN A 55 -9.66 -10.68 2.77
C ASN A 55 -10.99 -11.15 3.40
N ARG A 56 -10.99 -12.32 4.01
CA ARG A 56 -12.12 -12.80 4.82
C ARG A 56 -12.35 -11.96 6.07
N ASP A 57 -11.27 -11.48 6.67
CA ASP A 57 -11.34 -10.57 7.82
C ASP A 57 -11.49 -9.13 7.32
N MET A 58 -12.72 -8.62 7.39
CA MET A 58 -13.08 -7.27 7.00
C MET A 58 -13.60 -6.47 8.21
N ARG A 59 -13.23 -6.86 9.43
CA ARG A 59 -13.63 -6.14 10.63
C ARG A 59 -13.15 -4.68 10.59
N PRO A 60 -13.97 -3.72 11.02
CA PRO A 60 -13.62 -2.30 10.94
C PRO A 60 -12.35 -1.91 11.70
N ASP A 61 -12.03 -2.61 12.79
CA ASP A 61 -10.87 -2.33 13.65
C ASP A 61 -9.51 -2.62 13.01
N ILE A 62 -9.47 -3.38 11.91
CA ILE A 62 -8.23 -3.61 11.14
C ILE A 62 -7.89 -2.46 10.18
N PHE A 63 -8.87 -1.59 9.88
CA PHE A 63 -8.66 -0.42 9.04
C PHE A 63 -8.11 0.75 9.86
N ARG A 64 -7.07 1.39 9.37
CA ARG A 64 -6.37 2.46 10.09
C ARG A 64 -6.63 3.80 9.42
N GLY A 65 -7.21 4.73 10.15
CA GLY A 65 -7.54 6.06 9.65
C GLY A 65 -7.86 7.03 10.79
N GLN A 66 -8.15 8.29 10.42
CA GLN A 66 -8.63 9.30 11.37
C GLN A 66 -10.13 9.12 11.64
N HIS A 67 -10.85 8.52 10.70
CA HIS A 67 -12.29 8.31 10.69
C HIS A 67 -12.60 6.84 10.39
N PRO A 68 -12.35 5.90 11.33
CA PRO A 68 -12.61 4.47 11.10
C PRO A 68 -14.09 4.16 10.87
N GLU A 69 -15.01 4.95 11.46
CA GLU A 69 -16.45 4.89 11.25
C GLU A 69 -16.85 4.99 9.78
N PHE A 70 -16.15 5.82 9.00
CA PHE A 70 -16.38 5.97 7.56
C PHE A 70 -16.13 4.68 6.77
N VAL A 71 -15.16 3.88 7.21
CA VAL A 71 -14.87 2.59 6.58
C VAL A 71 -16.03 1.63 6.76
N GLU A 72 -16.61 1.59 7.97
CA GLU A 72 -17.75 0.74 8.27
C GLU A 72 -18.98 1.10 7.42
N GLU A 73 -19.28 2.39 7.31
CA GLU A 73 -20.38 2.88 6.47
C GLU A 73 -20.21 2.49 4.99
N ILE A 74 -18.98 2.55 4.45
CA ILE A 74 -18.72 2.17 3.05
C ILE A 74 -18.78 0.65 2.86
N LEU A 75 -18.20 -0.13 3.77
CA LEU A 75 -18.21 -1.58 3.69
C LEU A 75 -19.63 -2.17 3.87
N ALA A 76 -20.50 -1.48 4.61
CA ALA A 76 -21.90 -1.87 4.72
C ALA A 76 -22.69 -1.69 3.42
N GLN A 77 -22.26 -0.78 2.53
CA GLN A 77 -22.89 -0.55 1.22
C GLN A 77 -22.43 -1.54 0.14
N PHE A 78 -21.25 -2.11 0.29
CA PHE A 78 -20.70 -3.11 -0.62
C PHE A 78 -19.84 -4.09 0.18
N THR A 79 -20.45 -5.18 0.55
CA THR A 79 -19.90 -6.16 1.49
C THR A 79 -18.80 -7.04 0.87
N LEU A 80 -18.20 -7.90 1.67
CA LEU A 80 -17.30 -8.94 1.18
C LEU A 80 -18.02 -9.88 0.21
N GLU A 81 -19.26 -10.26 0.54
CA GLU A 81 -20.11 -11.12 -0.27
C GLU A 81 -20.42 -10.47 -1.62
N ASP A 82 -20.72 -9.18 -1.65
CA ASP A 82 -20.93 -8.42 -2.88
C ASP A 82 -19.65 -8.36 -3.72
N THR A 83 -18.50 -8.20 -3.08
CA THR A 83 -17.19 -8.23 -3.74
C THR A 83 -16.93 -9.57 -4.40
N LEU A 84 -17.17 -10.66 -3.68
CA LEU A 84 -17.00 -12.02 -4.22
C LEU A 84 -17.97 -12.26 -5.39
N ALA A 85 -19.25 -11.93 -5.21
CA ALA A 85 -20.26 -12.07 -6.24
C ALA A 85 -19.94 -11.24 -7.50
N PHE A 86 -19.39 -10.05 -7.34
CA PHE A 86 -18.93 -9.23 -8.47
C PHE A 86 -17.85 -9.94 -9.29
N PHE A 87 -16.82 -10.46 -8.64
CA PHE A 87 -15.73 -11.16 -9.33
C PHE A 87 -16.17 -12.52 -9.89
N GLU A 88 -17.05 -13.24 -9.21
CA GLU A 88 -17.64 -14.49 -9.72
C GLU A 88 -18.44 -14.26 -11.03
N LYS A 89 -19.21 -13.17 -11.10
CA LYS A 89 -19.91 -12.77 -12.33
C LYS A 89 -18.97 -12.40 -13.48
N LEU A 90 -17.71 -12.08 -13.18
CA LEU A 90 -16.65 -11.93 -14.17
C LEU A 90 -15.95 -13.24 -14.56
N GLY A 91 -16.30 -14.35 -13.91
CA GLY A 91 -15.70 -15.67 -14.13
C GLY A 91 -14.41 -15.90 -13.34
N VAL A 92 -14.16 -15.13 -12.28
CA VAL A 92 -12.99 -15.33 -11.40
C VAL A 92 -13.24 -16.51 -10.46
N ALA A 93 -12.41 -17.53 -10.55
CA ALA A 93 -12.29 -18.57 -9.54
C ALA A 93 -11.27 -18.11 -8.48
N PHE A 94 -11.58 -18.31 -7.20
CA PHE A 94 -10.73 -17.88 -6.09
C PHE A 94 -9.84 -19.00 -5.55
N THR A 95 -8.74 -18.61 -4.94
CA THR A 95 -7.94 -19.39 -3.99
C THR A 95 -7.70 -18.57 -2.75
N GLU A 96 -7.71 -19.25 -1.60
CA GLU A 96 -7.52 -18.60 -0.29
C GLU A 96 -6.19 -19.01 0.33
N ARG A 97 -5.54 -18.06 1.01
CA ARG A 97 -4.33 -18.27 1.80
C ARG A 97 -4.40 -17.40 3.06
N ASN A 98 -4.63 -18.03 4.21
CA ASN A 98 -4.71 -17.35 5.51
C ASN A 98 -5.70 -16.16 5.52
N GLY A 99 -6.88 -16.35 4.94
CA GLY A 99 -7.91 -15.32 4.80
C GLY A 99 -7.76 -14.41 3.57
N TRP A 100 -6.58 -14.34 2.95
CA TRP A 100 -6.35 -13.55 1.74
C TRP A 100 -6.87 -14.27 0.50
N LEU A 101 -7.63 -13.58 -0.32
CA LEU A 101 -8.26 -14.12 -1.53
C LEU A 101 -7.55 -13.63 -2.79
N TYR A 102 -7.23 -14.58 -3.66
CA TYR A 102 -6.52 -14.37 -4.91
C TYR A 102 -7.26 -15.05 -6.06
N PRO A 103 -7.04 -14.65 -7.34
CA PRO A 103 -7.48 -15.48 -8.45
C PRO A 103 -6.78 -16.84 -8.39
N ARG A 104 -7.51 -17.92 -8.69
CA ARG A 104 -7.01 -19.31 -8.62
C ARG A 104 -5.75 -19.54 -9.47
N SER A 105 -5.62 -18.79 -10.57
CA SER A 105 -4.43 -18.81 -11.43
C SER A 105 -3.17 -18.24 -10.77
N ASN A 106 -3.30 -17.49 -9.67
CA ASN A 106 -2.22 -16.69 -9.05
C ASN A 106 -1.54 -15.71 -10.04
N GLN A 107 -2.24 -15.25 -11.06
CA GLN A 107 -1.76 -14.31 -12.06
C GLN A 107 -2.59 -13.03 -12.02
N ALA A 108 -2.01 -11.94 -11.55
CA ALA A 108 -2.72 -10.66 -11.41
C ALA A 108 -3.30 -10.14 -12.73
N LYS A 109 -2.64 -10.41 -13.86
CA LYS A 109 -3.05 -9.93 -15.18
C LYS A 109 -4.43 -10.44 -15.62
N CYS A 110 -4.90 -11.59 -15.14
CA CYS A 110 -6.22 -12.09 -15.52
C CYS A 110 -7.36 -11.17 -15.05
N ILE A 111 -7.17 -10.44 -13.97
CA ILE A 111 -8.21 -9.56 -13.42
C ILE A 111 -8.52 -8.37 -14.33
N PRO A 112 -7.55 -7.52 -14.76
CA PRO A 112 -7.86 -6.47 -15.71
C PRO A 112 -8.37 -7.02 -17.05
N GLU A 113 -7.89 -8.17 -17.51
CA GLU A 113 -8.38 -8.79 -18.74
C GLU A 113 -9.88 -9.11 -18.64
N LEU A 114 -10.32 -9.74 -17.55
CA LEU A 114 -11.75 -10.07 -17.31
C LEU A 114 -12.60 -8.81 -17.15
N LEU A 115 -12.13 -7.79 -16.45
CA LEU A 115 -12.82 -6.51 -16.34
C LEU A 115 -12.99 -5.84 -17.71
N ILE A 116 -11.95 -5.82 -18.54
CA ILE A 116 -11.98 -5.25 -19.89
C ILE A 116 -12.94 -6.05 -20.80
N LEU A 117 -12.92 -7.37 -20.73
CA LEU A 117 -13.85 -8.21 -21.50
C LEU A 117 -15.31 -7.91 -21.13
N LYS A 118 -15.61 -7.81 -19.84
CA LYS A 118 -16.95 -7.46 -19.36
C LYS A 118 -17.36 -6.06 -19.82
N ALA A 119 -16.46 -5.06 -19.66
CA ALA A 119 -16.74 -3.69 -20.10
C ALA A 119 -17.03 -3.63 -21.61
N ARG A 120 -16.26 -4.34 -22.43
CA ARG A 120 -16.49 -4.44 -23.88
C ARG A 120 -17.81 -5.12 -24.22
N ALA A 121 -18.18 -6.20 -23.52
CA ALA A 121 -19.45 -6.90 -23.69
C ALA A 121 -20.63 -5.96 -23.41
N LEU A 122 -20.48 -5.03 -22.47
CA LEU A 122 -21.43 -3.98 -22.12
C LEU A 122 -21.36 -2.74 -23.05
N LYS A 123 -20.55 -2.80 -24.11
CA LYS A 123 -20.35 -1.72 -25.09
C LYS A 123 -19.72 -0.44 -24.51
N VAL A 124 -18.96 -0.54 -23.42
CA VAL A 124 -18.15 0.56 -22.90
C VAL A 124 -17.10 0.96 -23.95
N LYS A 125 -17.03 2.23 -24.30
CA LYS A 125 -16.02 2.79 -25.20
C LYS A 125 -14.73 3.03 -24.40
N ILE A 126 -13.76 2.14 -24.51
CA ILE A 126 -12.45 2.28 -23.86
C ILE A 126 -11.53 3.05 -24.80
N LYS A 127 -11.07 4.22 -24.37
CA LYS A 127 -10.12 5.08 -25.05
C LYS A 127 -8.81 5.07 -24.29
N THR A 128 -7.77 4.56 -24.92
CA THR A 128 -6.41 4.46 -24.36
C THR A 128 -5.51 5.55 -24.93
N ARG A 129 -4.42 5.87 -24.23
CA ARG A 129 -3.51 7.00 -24.56
C ARG A 129 -4.23 8.37 -24.47
N GLU A 130 -5.26 8.45 -23.60
CA GLU A 130 -6.04 9.63 -23.34
C GLU A 130 -5.79 10.10 -21.90
N HIS A 131 -4.89 11.06 -21.77
CA HIS A 131 -4.59 11.71 -20.50
C HIS A 131 -5.55 12.88 -20.31
N ALA A 132 -6.38 12.84 -19.26
CA ALA A 132 -7.28 13.94 -18.92
C ALA A 132 -6.47 15.09 -18.30
N GLU A 133 -6.52 16.24 -18.94
CA GLU A 133 -5.82 17.47 -18.56
C GLU A 133 -6.72 18.41 -17.77
N SER A 134 -8.01 18.47 -18.13
CA SER A 134 -8.98 19.28 -17.43
C SER A 134 -10.37 18.62 -17.37
N VAL A 135 -11.14 19.00 -16.36
CA VAL A 135 -12.57 18.65 -16.22
C VAL A 135 -13.31 19.91 -15.84
N SER A 136 -14.33 20.27 -16.61
CA SER A 136 -15.15 21.44 -16.38
C SER A 136 -16.64 21.15 -16.56
N TRP A 137 -17.48 22.01 -16.00
CA TRP A 137 -18.94 22.03 -16.22
C TRP A 137 -19.32 23.23 -17.05
N GLU A 138 -19.78 23.03 -18.30
CA GLU A 138 -20.09 24.07 -19.23
C GLU A 138 -21.38 23.74 -20.00
N ASN A 139 -22.23 24.73 -20.19
CA ASN A 139 -23.46 24.59 -20.96
C ASN A 139 -24.36 23.41 -20.56
N GLY A 140 -24.39 23.09 -19.24
CA GLY A 140 -25.23 22.00 -18.73
C GLY A 140 -24.62 20.58 -18.92
N ARG A 141 -23.34 20.48 -19.32
CA ARG A 141 -22.65 19.23 -19.53
C ARG A 141 -21.24 19.25 -18.93
N TRP A 142 -20.75 18.07 -18.57
CA TRP A 142 -19.36 17.89 -18.21
C TRP A 142 -18.51 17.79 -19.47
N LYS A 143 -17.38 18.48 -19.46
CA LYS A 143 -16.32 18.35 -20.46
C LYS A 143 -15.06 17.79 -19.82
N VAL A 144 -14.43 16.83 -20.50
CA VAL A 144 -13.11 16.30 -20.16
C VAL A 144 -12.21 16.54 -21.36
N GLU A 145 -11.20 17.37 -21.17
CA GLU A 145 -10.21 17.67 -22.19
C GLU A 145 -9.01 16.75 -22.03
N THR A 146 -8.52 16.23 -23.15
CA THR A 146 -7.28 15.46 -23.25
C THR A 146 -6.37 16.13 -24.24
N SER A 147 -5.10 15.69 -24.37
CA SER A 147 -4.15 16.25 -25.33
C SER A 147 -4.62 16.23 -26.79
N GLY A 148 -5.62 15.43 -27.15
CA GLY A 148 -6.09 15.27 -28.52
C GLY A 148 -7.58 15.50 -28.75
N TRP A 149 -8.39 15.38 -27.70
CA TRP A 149 -9.85 15.34 -27.82
C TRP A 149 -10.57 16.00 -26.67
N THR A 150 -11.80 16.42 -26.90
CA THR A 150 -12.77 16.82 -25.87
C THR A 150 -13.90 15.81 -25.82
N TYR A 151 -14.20 15.31 -24.63
CA TYR A 151 -15.31 14.39 -24.36
C TYR A 151 -16.39 15.12 -23.57
N GLU A 152 -17.65 14.94 -23.97
CA GLU A 152 -18.81 15.53 -23.28
C GLU A 152 -19.72 14.46 -22.71
N GLY A 153 -20.25 14.70 -21.51
CA GLY A 153 -21.14 13.75 -20.84
C GLY A 153 -22.01 14.40 -19.77
N ASP A 154 -23.04 13.67 -19.34
CA ASP A 154 -23.95 14.10 -18.30
C ASP A 154 -23.37 13.90 -16.90
N LYS A 155 -22.44 12.94 -16.77
CA LYS A 155 -21.75 12.61 -15.52
C LYS A 155 -20.27 12.32 -15.78
N VAL A 156 -19.42 12.65 -14.79
CA VAL A 156 -18.00 12.29 -14.77
C VAL A 156 -17.68 11.54 -13.50
N ILE A 157 -16.89 10.48 -13.63
CA ILE A 157 -16.34 9.72 -12.51
C ILE A 157 -14.81 9.83 -12.57
N LEU A 158 -14.21 10.47 -11.55
CA LEU A 158 -12.75 10.53 -11.41
C LEU A 158 -12.24 9.25 -10.73
N ALA A 159 -11.51 8.45 -11.48
CA ALA A 159 -10.94 7.17 -11.04
C ALA A 159 -9.44 7.05 -11.35
N ASN A 160 -8.75 8.19 -11.40
CA ASN A 160 -7.33 8.32 -11.78
C ASN A 160 -6.36 7.56 -10.84
N GLY A 161 -6.82 7.22 -9.62
CA GLY A 161 -5.98 6.55 -8.63
C GLY A 161 -5.09 7.53 -7.86
N SER A 162 -4.04 6.99 -7.28
CA SER A 162 -3.15 7.75 -6.39
C SER A 162 -1.68 7.62 -6.81
N LYS A 163 -0.80 8.42 -6.19
CA LYS A 163 0.68 8.32 -6.32
C LYS A 163 1.27 7.04 -5.70
N ALA A 164 0.47 6.19 -5.06
CA ALA A 164 0.94 4.95 -4.46
C ALA A 164 1.46 3.99 -5.54
N SER A 165 2.64 3.39 -5.26
CA SER A 165 3.38 2.55 -6.21
C SER A 165 3.95 3.33 -7.43
N GLN A 166 5.18 3.00 -7.81
CA GLN A 166 5.87 3.64 -8.95
C GLN A 166 5.51 2.96 -10.27
N VAL A 167 4.22 2.80 -10.54
CA VAL A 167 3.73 2.27 -11.81
C VAL A 167 3.40 3.45 -12.73
N PRO A 168 3.81 3.42 -14.02
CA PRO A 168 3.45 4.45 -14.98
C PRO A 168 1.93 4.72 -14.98
N GLY A 169 1.56 6.00 -14.87
CA GLY A 169 0.17 6.42 -14.69
C GLY A 169 -0.29 6.58 -13.24
N SER A 170 0.63 6.42 -12.26
CA SER A 170 0.37 6.73 -10.85
C SER A 170 1.02 8.08 -10.48
N ASP A 171 0.73 9.12 -11.26
CA ASP A 171 1.33 10.46 -11.15
C ASP A 171 0.60 11.38 -10.16
N GLY A 172 -0.66 11.04 -9.83
CA GLY A 172 -1.51 11.84 -8.96
C GLY A 172 -2.23 13.00 -9.67
N SER A 173 -2.26 13.02 -11.00
CA SER A 173 -3.01 14.01 -11.80
C SER A 173 -4.48 14.13 -11.37
N GLY A 174 -5.10 13.03 -10.92
CA GLY A 174 -6.47 13.05 -10.39
C GLY A 174 -6.66 13.96 -9.18
N TYR A 175 -5.63 14.22 -8.38
CA TYR A 175 -5.73 15.17 -7.26
C TYR A 175 -5.88 16.62 -7.77
N GLU A 176 -5.17 16.97 -8.84
CA GLU A 176 -5.27 18.31 -9.46
C GLU A 176 -6.62 18.51 -10.13
N LEU A 177 -7.12 17.50 -10.85
CA LEU A 177 -8.46 17.54 -11.43
C LEU A 177 -9.53 17.74 -10.35
N ALA A 178 -9.45 17.01 -9.24
CA ALA A 178 -10.39 17.15 -8.14
C ALA A 178 -10.27 18.51 -7.43
N ALA A 179 -9.04 19.01 -7.22
CA ALA A 179 -8.81 20.33 -6.62
C ALA A 179 -9.39 21.47 -7.49
N ASN A 180 -9.24 21.39 -8.82
CA ASN A 180 -9.81 22.35 -9.77
C ASN A 180 -11.35 22.34 -9.73
N LEU A 181 -11.96 21.23 -9.36
CA LEU A 181 -13.40 21.09 -9.09
C LEU A 181 -13.79 21.50 -7.66
N ARG A 182 -12.89 22.17 -6.93
CA ARG A 182 -13.06 22.69 -5.56
C ARG A 182 -13.21 21.61 -4.48
N HIS A 183 -12.74 20.38 -4.73
CA HIS A 183 -12.60 19.37 -3.67
C HIS A 183 -11.41 19.70 -2.80
N HIS A 184 -11.55 19.52 -1.48
CA HIS A 184 -10.43 19.60 -0.56
C HIS A 184 -9.58 18.33 -0.67
N ILE A 185 -8.31 18.49 -0.98
CA ILE A 185 -7.37 17.35 -1.13
C ILE A 185 -6.58 17.20 0.15
N ILE A 186 -6.84 16.12 0.88
CA ILE A 186 -5.97 15.70 1.99
C ILE A 186 -4.66 15.22 1.38
N ARG A 187 -3.54 15.85 1.76
CA ARG A 187 -2.21 15.50 1.23
C ARG A 187 -1.91 14.00 1.45
N PRO A 188 -1.71 13.20 0.40
CA PRO A 188 -1.39 11.80 0.55
C PRO A 188 0.01 11.64 1.14
N LEU A 189 0.12 10.79 2.16
CA LEU A 189 1.36 10.42 2.79
C LEU A 189 1.70 8.96 2.47
N PRO A 190 2.99 8.58 2.41
CA PRO A 190 3.38 7.21 2.19
C PRO A 190 2.90 6.28 3.31
N ALA A 191 2.58 5.05 2.93
CA ALA A 191 2.28 3.97 3.85
C ALA A 191 2.82 2.66 3.29
N LEU A 192 2.93 1.63 4.13
CA LEU A 192 3.43 0.31 3.78
C LEU A 192 4.80 0.37 3.06
N THR A 193 5.72 1.12 3.64
CA THR A 193 7.05 1.38 3.09
C THR A 193 8.16 1.18 4.11
N GLY A 194 9.38 0.93 3.63
CA GLY A 194 10.57 0.95 4.48
C GLY A 194 10.83 2.35 5.04
N LEU A 195 11.49 2.41 6.19
CA LEU A 195 11.79 3.66 6.89
C LEU A 195 13.29 4.00 6.77
N ARG A 196 13.56 5.20 6.26
CA ARG A 196 14.92 5.75 6.21
C ARG A 196 15.31 6.29 7.56
N CYS A 197 16.48 5.87 8.04
CA CYS A 197 16.98 6.21 9.36
C CYS A 197 18.19 7.16 9.30
N LYS A 198 18.39 7.96 10.35
CA LYS A 198 19.60 8.79 10.51
C LYS A 198 20.74 7.94 11.05
N GLY A 199 21.89 7.98 10.39
CA GLY A 199 23.12 7.31 10.85
C GLY A 199 23.90 6.70 9.69
N ASN A 200 25.05 6.17 10.00
CA ASN A 200 25.98 5.57 9.03
C ASN A 200 26.23 4.07 9.25
N VAL A 201 25.43 3.44 10.11
CA VAL A 201 25.59 2.01 10.46
C VAL A 201 24.91 1.06 9.47
N PHE A 202 24.00 1.59 8.68
CA PHE A 202 23.04 0.79 7.92
C PHE A 202 23.70 -0.03 6.81
N SER A 203 24.73 0.47 6.17
CA SER A 203 25.51 -0.28 5.17
C SER A 203 26.16 -1.52 5.75
N ALA A 204 26.58 -1.48 7.02
CA ALA A 204 27.26 -2.62 7.67
C ALA A 204 26.31 -3.81 7.93
N TRP A 205 25.03 -3.59 8.09
CA TRP A 205 24.05 -4.65 8.32
C TRP A 205 23.16 -4.95 7.12
N ALA A 206 23.33 -4.21 6.02
CA ALA A 206 22.47 -4.33 4.85
C ALA A 206 22.38 -5.77 4.32
N GLY A 207 21.15 -6.18 3.96
CA GLY A 207 20.82 -7.51 3.46
C GLY A 207 20.49 -8.54 4.55
N VAL A 208 20.63 -8.21 5.84
CA VAL A 208 20.21 -9.09 6.94
C VAL A 208 18.68 -9.13 7.01
N ARG A 209 18.13 -10.33 7.19
CA ARG A 209 16.75 -10.59 7.59
C ARG A 209 16.75 -11.32 8.92
N THR A 210 15.95 -10.92 9.85
CA THR A 210 15.84 -11.52 11.16
C THR A 210 14.50 -11.17 11.82
N ASP A 211 14.00 -12.06 12.64
CA ASP A 211 12.85 -11.76 13.48
C ASP A 211 13.22 -10.69 14.51
N ALA A 212 12.33 -9.75 14.70
CA ALA A 212 12.53 -8.68 15.66
C ALA A 212 11.19 -8.10 16.12
N LYS A 213 11.22 -7.45 17.26
CA LYS A 213 10.16 -6.57 17.74
C LYS A 213 10.58 -5.12 17.50
N VAL A 214 9.78 -4.38 16.75
CA VAL A 214 10.02 -2.97 16.42
C VAL A 214 9.01 -2.12 17.17
N THR A 215 9.50 -1.21 18.00
CA THR A 215 8.68 -0.26 18.74
C THR A 215 8.86 1.14 18.15
N LEU A 216 7.75 1.76 17.76
CA LEU A 216 7.70 3.16 17.34
C LEU A 216 7.58 4.05 18.57
N LEU A 217 8.45 5.05 18.67
CA LEU A 217 8.39 6.09 19.70
C LEU A 217 8.14 7.46 19.02
N ILE A 218 7.15 8.18 19.53
CA ILE A 218 6.84 9.55 19.11
C ILE A 218 7.12 10.47 20.32
N ASP A 219 7.98 11.47 20.14
CA ASP A 219 8.45 12.38 21.18
C ASP A 219 8.98 11.66 22.44
N GLY A 220 9.64 10.51 22.19
CA GLY A 220 10.25 9.68 23.24
C GLY A 220 9.27 8.74 23.97
N LYS A 221 7.98 8.81 23.70
CA LYS A 221 6.97 7.91 24.28
C LYS A 221 6.69 6.73 23.34
N ARG A 222 6.53 5.53 23.90
CA ARG A 222 6.09 4.35 23.13
C ARG A 222 4.69 4.63 22.57
N PHE A 223 4.52 4.35 21.28
CA PHE A 223 3.27 4.56 20.59
C PHE A 223 2.62 3.24 20.14
N VAL A 224 3.36 2.45 19.37
CA VAL A 224 2.89 1.15 18.85
C VAL A 224 4.09 0.23 18.62
N GLU A 225 3.88 -1.07 18.68
CA GLU A 225 4.91 -2.06 18.36
C GLU A 225 4.36 -3.17 17.47
N GLU A 226 5.25 -3.72 16.64
CA GLU A 226 4.97 -4.81 15.73
C GLU A 226 6.12 -5.82 15.78
N SER A 227 5.82 -7.11 15.54
CA SER A 227 6.78 -8.20 15.57
C SER A 227 6.74 -9.00 14.28
N GLY A 228 7.89 -9.54 13.88
CA GLY A 228 8.06 -10.39 12.70
C GLY A 228 9.40 -10.17 12.00
N GLU A 229 9.55 -10.71 10.79
CA GLU A 229 10.78 -10.58 10.02
C GLU A 229 11.02 -9.13 9.57
N VAL A 230 12.13 -8.58 10.04
CA VAL A 230 12.64 -7.26 9.66
C VAL A 230 13.76 -7.43 8.64
N GLN A 231 13.77 -6.63 7.60
CA GLN A 231 14.85 -6.53 6.65
C GLN A 231 15.68 -5.28 6.93
N LEU A 232 16.94 -5.47 7.23
CA LEU A 232 17.90 -4.39 7.42
C LEU A 232 18.45 -3.97 6.06
N THR A 233 18.36 -2.67 5.77
CA THR A 233 18.76 -2.09 4.49
C THR A 233 19.93 -1.12 4.69
N ASP A 234 20.55 -0.69 3.61
CA ASP A 234 21.62 0.32 3.62
C ASP A 234 21.15 1.73 4.00
N TYR A 235 19.83 1.98 3.97
CA TYR A 235 19.21 3.27 4.31
C TYR A 235 18.43 3.25 5.64
N GLY A 236 18.24 2.09 6.26
CA GLY A 236 17.43 1.94 7.47
C GLY A 236 16.85 0.56 7.65
N ILE A 237 15.52 0.46 7.78
CA ILE A 237 14.83 -0.81 8.03
C ILE A 237 13.58 -0.96 7.14
N SER A 238 13.24 -2.22 6.85
CA SER A 238 12.10 -2.63 6.04
C SER A 238 11.52 -3.94 6.59
N GLY A 239 10.53 -4.51 5.92
CA GLY A 239 9.85 -5.74 6.34
C GLY A 239 8.45 -5.47 6.86
N ILE A 240 7.65 -6.52 7.02
CA ILE A 240 6.21 -6.40 7.36
C ILE A 240 5.97 -5.58 8.63
N PRO A 241 6.67 -5.79 9.75
CA PRO A 241 6.48 -4.97 10.95
C PRO A 241 6.72 -3.48 10.68
N VAL A 242 7.74 -3.17 9.89
CA VAL A 242 8.09 -1.78 9.54
C VAL A 242 7.03 -1.15 8.64
N PHE A 243 6.48 -1.92 7.70
CA PHE A 243 5.39 -1.45 6.84
C PHE A 243 4.15 -1.10 7.66
N GLN A 244 3.81 -1.90 8.66
CA GLN A 244 2.68 -1.64 9.56
C GLN A 244 2.87 -0.37 10.39
N LEU A 245 4.10 -0.09 10.82
CA LEU A 245 4.44 1.11 11.60
C LEU A 245 4.59 2.36 10.73
N SER A 246 4.84 2.22 9.43
CA SER A 246 5.28 3.32 8.56
C SER A 246 4.26 4.45 8.46
N SER A 247 2.97 4.15 8.40
CA SER A 247 1.91 5.17 8.31
C SER A 247 1.87 6.09 9.55
N TYR A 248 2.04 5.52 10.73
CA TYR A 248 2.11 6.29 11.98
C TYR A 248 3.38 7.14 12.06
N ALA A 249 4.52 6.52 11.70
CA ALA A 249 5.81 7.18 11.72
C ALA A 249 5.83 8.38 10.76
N ILE A 250 5.33 8.21 9.54
CA ILE A 250 5.34 9.24 8.51
C ILE A 250 4.37 10.37 8.86
N ARG A 251 3.19 10.06 9.39
CA ARG A 251 2.25 11.07 9.86
C ARG A 251 2.84 11.92 10.99
N ALA A 252 3.45 11.29 11.99
CA ALA A 252 4.11 12.01 13.07
C ALA A 252 5.28 12.88 12.59
N LEU A 253 6.07 12.41 11.60
CA LEU A 253 7.11 13.21 10.95
C LEU A 253 6.53 14.41 10.20
N ASP A 254 5.40 14.23 9.51
CA ASP A 254 4.69 15.28 8.79
C ASP A 254 4.18 16.37 9.72
N GLU A 255 3.76 15.99 10.92
CA GLU A 255 3.37 16.90 12.02
C GLU A 255 4.58 17.53 12.75
N GLY A 256 5.81 17.30 12.28
CA GLY A 256 7.03 17.84 12.87
C GLY A 256 7.49 17.16 14.17
N LYS A 257 6.88 16.04 14.56
CA LYS A 257 7.22 15.29 15.78
C LYS A 257 8.53 14.54 15.63
N LYS A 258 9.19 14.30 16.77
CA LYS A 258 10.41 13.47 16.81
C LYS A 258 10.04 12.00 16.79
N VAL A 259 10.42 11.30 15.72
CA VAL A 259 10.14 9.88 15.54
C VAL A 259 11.41 9.06 15.71
N THR A 260 11.30 7.96 16.49
CA THR A 260 12.40 7.06 16.79
C THR A 260 11.91 5.63 16.72
N LEU A 261 12.75 4.69 16.27
CA LEU A 261 12.49 3.26 16.34
C LEU A 261 13.44 2.60 17.33
N SER A 262 12.90 1.70 18.14
CA SER A 262 13.64 0.75 18.95
C SER A 262 13.44 -0.64 18.38
N VAL A 263 14.53 -1.35 18.09
CA VAL A 263 14.49 -2.70 17.53
C VAL A 263 15.07 -3.67 18.53
N ASN A 264 14.26 -4.65 18.93
CA ASN A 264 14.72 -5.79 19.75
C ASN A 264 14.86 -7.02 18.83
N PHE A 265 16.09 -7.47 18.63
CA PHE A 265 16.42 -8.60 17.78
C PHE A 265 16.31 -9.96 18.48
N LEU A 266 15.99 -9.99 19.76
CA LEU A 266 15.78 -11.21 20.56
C LEU A 266 14.51 -11.03 21.40
N PRO A 267 13.33 -10.91 20.75
CA PRO A 267 12.08 -10.59 21.44
C PRO A 267 11.60 -11.71 22.39
N GLU A 268 12.06 -12.93 22.19
CA GLU A 268 11.79 -14.11 23.03
C GLU A 268 12.51 -14.07 24.37
N TYR A 269 13.56 -13.23 24.52
CA TYR A 269 14.30 -13.10 25.77
C TYR A 269 13.94 -11.82 26.52
N THR A 270 13.77 -11.96 27.83
CA THR A 270 13.89 -10.83 28.76
C THR A 270 15.36 -10.55 29.03
N LYS A 271 15.67 -9.36 29.56
CA LYS A 271 17.05 -9.02 29.96
C LYS A 271 17.62 -10.02 30.99
N ALA A 272 16.78 -10.55 31.89
CA ALA A 272 17.19 -11.53 32.89
C ALA A 272 17.46 -12.90 32.24
N SER A 273 16.52 -13.41 31.43
CA SER A 273 16.66 -14.73 30.79
C SER A 273 17.82 -14.77 29.78
N LEU A 274 18.06 -13.68 29.04
CA LEU A 274 19.19 -13.58 28.14
C LEU A 274 20.52 -13.62 28.90
N LYS A 275 20.62 -12.90 30.02
CA LYS A 275 21.82 -12.92 30.88
C LYS A 275 22.08 -14.29 31.41
N GLU A 276 21.06 -15.03 31.91
CA GLU A 276 21.17 -16.39 32.39
C GLU A 276 21.61 -17.36 31.26
N TYR A 277 20.97 -17.24 30.10
CA TYR A 277 21.35 -18.05 28.93
C TYR A 277 22.81 -17.84 28.53
N LEU A 278 23.28 -16.59 28.43
CA LEU A 278 24.66 -16.29 28.09
C LEU A 278 25.64 -16.76 29.14
N LYS A 279 25.29 -16.73 30.46
CA LYS A 279 26.09 -17.26 31.53
C LYS A 279 26.26 -18.78 31.41
N LYS A 280 25.16 -19.52 31.21
CA LYS A 280 25.20 -20.97 30.97
C LYS A 280 26.06 -21.32 29.74
N ARG A 281 25.90 -20.56 28.67
CA ARG A 281 26.67 -20.74 27.44
C ARG A 281 28.16 -20.51 27.66
N GLN A 282 28.54 -19.50 28.46
CA GLN A 282 29.94 -19.25 28.86
C GLN A 282 30.54 -20.41 29.66
N GLU A 283 29.73 -21.03 30.54
CA GLU A 283 30.13 -22.17 31.31
C GLU A 283 30.40 -23.42 30.43
N ILE A 284 29.55 -23.64 29.42
CA ILE A 284 29.65 -24.75 28.46
C ILE A 284 30.79 -24.52 27.45
N CYS A 285 30.97 -23.27 27.01
CA CYS A 285 31.93 -22.89 25.98
C CYS A 285 32.88 -21.80 26.48
N PRO A 286 33.75 -22.12 27.48
CA PRO A 286 34.62 -21.12 28.10
C PRO A 286 35.69 -20.54 27.17
N TYR A 287 35.92 -21.18 26.03
CA TYR A 287 36.82 -20.74 24.97
C TYR A 287 36.26 -19.65 24.06
N GLN A 288 34.96 -19.36 24.17
CA GLN A 288 34.31 -18.35 23.34
C GLN A 288 34.45 -16.95 23.95
N SER A 289 34.76 -15.97 23.12
CA SER A 289 34.67 -14.55 23.46
C SER A 289 33.22 -14.08 23.62
N ALA A 290 33.04 -12.92 24.23
CA ALA A 290 31.70 -12.34 24.40
C ALA A 290 30.91 -12.16 23.08
N ALA A 291 31.58 -11.86 21.98
CA ALA A 291 30.96 -11.77 20.66
C ALA A 291 30.60 -13.15 20.10
N GLU A 292 31.49 -14.14 20.28
CA GLU A 292 31.25 -15.51 19.83
C GLU A 292 30.11 -16.19 20.60
N LEU A 293 29.83 -15.78 21.82
CA LEU A 293 28.64 -16.20 22.58
C LEU A 293 27.32 -15.76 21.92
N LEU A 294 27.34 -14.80 20.99
CA LEU A 294 26.15 -14.37 20.23
C LEU A 294 26.00 -15.12 18.90
N LEU A 295 26.98 -15.91 18.47
CA LEU A 295 26.88 -16.74 17.27
C LEU A 295 25.75 -17.76 17.42
N GLY A 296 24.90 -17.86 16.39
CA GLY A 296 23.71 -18.70 16.44
C GLY A 296 22.50 -18.06 17.15
N LEU A 297 22.67 -16.93 17.83
CA LEU A 297 21.57 -16.09 18.37
C LEU A 297 21.26 -14.94 17.43
N LEU A 298 22.28 -14.30 16.88
CA LEU A 298 22.16 -13.15 16.00
C LEU A 298 22.94 -13.39 14.70
N PRO A 299 22.48 -12.80 13.58
CA PRO A 299 23.25 -12.76 12.34
C PRO A 299 24.62 -12.10 12.54
N ASP A 300 25.68 -12.63 11.91
CA ASP A 300 27.06 -12.18 12.06
C ASP A 300 27.26 -10.67 11.86
N LYS A 301 26.56 -10.09 10.86
CA LYS A 301 26.63 -8.65 10.62
C LYS A 301 26.12 -7.82 11.80
N LEU A 302 25.09 -8.30 12.52
CA LEU A 302 24.60 -7.64 13.73
C LEU A 302 25.57 -7.76 14.88
N ILE A 303 26.22 -8.91 15.05
CA ILE A 303 27.26 -9.13 16.07
C ILE A 303 28.39 -8.12 15.84
N LYS A 304 28.95 -8.05 14.63
CA LYS A 304 30.00 -7.09 14.26
C LYS A 304 29.60 -5.63 14.47
N CYS A 305 28.33 -5.28 14.21
CA CYS A 305 27.82 -3.94 14.48
C CYS A 305 27.73 -3.65 16.00
N SER A 306 27.45 -4.65 16.85
CA SER A 306 27.33 -4.48 18.30
C SER A 306 28.68 -4.30 19.00
N GLU A 307 29.74 -4.92 18.50
CA GLU A 307 31.11 -4.77 19.02
C GLU A 307 31.60 -3.33 18.96
N ASN A 308 31.23 -2.61 17.92
CA ASN A 308 31.64 -1.22 17.70
C ASN A 308 30.79 -0.19 18.47
N ARG A 309 29.69 -0.60 19.14
CA ARG A 309 28.79 0.33 19.84
C ARG A 309 28.10 -0.32 21.04
N LYS A 310 28.47 0.10 22.23
CA LYS A 310 27.91 -0.34 23.54
C LYS A 310 26.43 0.01 23.80
N LYS A 311 25.59 0.34 22.80
CA LYS A 311 24.18 0.73 22.99
C LYS A 311 23.27 0.07 21.97
N ILE A 312 22.21 -0.58 22.49
CA ILE A 312 20.99 -1.02 21.80
C ILE A 312 20.50 0.08 20.84
N PHE A 313 20.24 -0.30 19.60
CA PHE A 313 19.95 0.62 18.51
C PHE A 313 18.63 1.37 18.73
N VAL A 314 18.72 2.63 19.15
CA VAL A 314 17.63 3.60 19.02
C VAL A 314 17.97 4.48 17.84
N THR A 315 17.20 4.35 16.77
CA THR A 315 17.46 5.07 15.51
C THR A 315 16.41 6.16 15.29
N ARG A 316 16.88 7.38 14.96
CA ARG A 316 16.02 8.51 14.56
C ARG A 316 15.68 8.41 13.08
N LEU A 317 14.42 8.61 12.73
CA LEU A 317 13.98 8.73 11.35
C LEU A 317 14.31 10.12 10.78
N ARG A 318 14.57 10.18 9.47
CA ARG A 318 14.72 11.44 8.74
C ARG A 318 13.38 11.90 8.20
N HIS A 319 13.20 13.21 8.19
CA HIS A 319 12.15 13.86 7.42
C HIS A 319 12.32 13.47 5.94
N MET A 320 11.30 12.85 5.33
CA MET A 320 11.32 12.52 3.92
C MET A 320 10.77 13.72 3.15
N SER A 321 11.64 14.44 2.43
CA SER A 321 11.18 15.34 1.38
C SER A 321 10.89 14.49 0.13
N TRP A 322 9.66 14.49 -0.31
CA TRP A 322 9.29 13.97 -1.62
C TRP A 322 9.59 15.03 -2.68
N LYS A 323 10.50 14.71 -3.58
CA LYS A 323 10.58 15.35 -4.87
C LYS A 323 9.78 14.56 -5.88
#